data_591e7f0a4847136cd3afe951f5ce535a
#
_entry.id   591e7f0a4847136cd3afe951f5ce535a
#
_cell.length_a   1.000
_cell.length_b   1.000
_cell.length_c   1.000
_cell.angle_alpha   90.00
_cell.angle_beta   90.00
_cell.angle_gamma   90.00
#
_symmetry.space_group_name_H-M   'P 1'
#
loop_
_entity.id
_entity.type
_entity.pdbx_description
1 polymer ?
#
loop_
_entity_poly.entity_id
_entity_poly.type
_entity_poly.pdbx_seq_one_letter_code
_entity_poly.pdbx_strand_id
1 'polypeptide(L)'
;MKKFISLAVAFLTAIVATAKIHTIGDSTMADYDQSQPDQKGMYGWGQVFGDYLTGGMTTKNWGDRGESARSFYKKFWNKAKSEIKKGDYVLIQFGHNDQKSVTTDVYREYLAKFVEETRQLGATPVLVTSICRKLFDGTEISRLGRIDNGKAKGVPESNHSYDYPYNMKRVADSLKVACLDLTTATKKYLESWGPAGSKQFFPDNGSTHTNELGARINAQLVAQLMYKANILKKYIAINKINIPQNDGDVKITPDESNESDNAEEDWNYYMVKTGADGFAVFGNLSGENLLVPEGLIAYGVIPGTEKNQVKLVKVGNVIPAKVGVIVRGRANTEYSLTATSEPSQFKRQKQNLLVASVRTTALNKKDGGNFNYLFTSERKQITFVPADGKTQLRIKRAYLSCSVKVESLSIERRRVNTSDGSTNNTKKNIQKRIIQSIT
;
A
#
# COMPACT_ATOMS: atom_id res chain seq x y z
N MET A 1 -67.30 26.18 -39.89
CA MET A 1 -66.24 25.19 -39.66
C MET A 1 -65.23 25.77 -38.67
N LYS A 2 -65.31 25.36 -37.38
CA LYS A 2 -64.37 25.81 -36.31
C LYS A 2 -63.21 24.82 -36.28
N LYS A 3 -62.00 25.29 -36.61
CA LYS A 3 -60.75 24.49 -36.47
C LYS A 3 -60.32 24.47 -35.02
N PHE A 4 -60.37 23.31 -34.37
CA PHE A 4 -59.71 23.07 -33.10
C PHE A 4 -58.21 22.84 -33.33
N ILE A 5 -57.36 23.73 -32.82
CA ILE A 5 -55.93 23.57 -32.75
C ILE A 5 -55.62 22.86 -31.42
N SER A 6 -55.28 21.58 -31.49
CA SER A 6 -54.82 20.80 -30.32
C SER A 6 -53.37 21.19 -30.04
N LEU A 7 -53.11 21.88 -28.94
CA LEU A 7 -51.76 22.20 -28.47
C LEU A 7 -51.27 21.01 -27.62
N ALA A 8 -50.42 20.18 -28.20
CA ALA A 8 -49.73 19.10 -27.47
C ALA A 8 -48.61 19.71 -26.63
N VAL A 9 -48.81 19.84 -25.34
CA VAL A 9 -47.73 20.20 -24.39
C VAL A 9 -46.92 18.97 -24.10
N ALA A 10 -45.75 18.87 -24.73
CA ALA A 10 -44.76 17.85 -24.45
C ALA A 10 -44.11 18.17 -23.05
N PHE A 11 -44.49 17.45 -22.01
CA PHE A 11 -43.75 17.45 -20.74
C PHE A 11 -42.39 16.80 -20.96
N LEU A 12 -41.37 17.62 -21.15
CA LEU A 12 -40.00 17.17 -21.09
C LEU A 12 -39.65 16.92 -19.64
N THR A 13 -39.83 15.70 -19.15
CA THR A 13 -39.30 15.30 -17.84
C THR A 13 -37.78 15.27 -17.95
N ALA A 14 -37.14 16.37 -17.55
CA ALA A 14 -35.69 16.38 -17.38
C ALA A 14 -35.37 15.32 -16.30
N ILE A 15 -34.78 14.20 -16.71
CA ILE A 15 -34.17 13.26 -15.78
C ILE A 15 -32.99 14.02 -15.17
N VAL A 16 -33.21 14.58 -13.99
CA VAL A 16 -32.13 15.15 -13.18
C VAL A 16 -31.26 13.98 -12.79
N ALA A 17 -30.13 13.79 -13.49
CA ALA A 17 -29.15 12.78 -13.10
C ALA A 17 -28.73 13.07 -11.66
N THR A 18 -28.93 12.11 -10.77
CA THR A 18 -28.50 12.23 -9.38
C THR A 18 -26.98 12.34 -9.36
N ALA A 19 -26.46 13.33 -8.65
CA ALA A 19 -25.02 13.49 -8.45
C ALA A 19 -24.41 12.19 -7.90
N LYS A 20 -23.20 11.88 -8.32
CA LYS A 20 -22.44 10.71 -7.88
C LYS A 20 -21.37 11.12 -6.88
N ILE A 21 -20.99 10.23 -5.98
CA ILE A 21 -19.83 10.39 -5.11
C ILE A 21 -18.70 9.54 -5.69
N HIS A 22 -17.61 10.18 -6.11
CA HIS A 22 -16.35 9.52 -6.45
C HIS A 22 -15.46 9.49 -5.22
N THR A 23 -14.84 8.36 -4.93
CA THR A 23 -13.85 8.23 -3.86
C THR A 23 -12.49 7.93 -4.49
N ILE A 24 -11.49 8.72 -4.19
CA ILE A 24 -10.10 8.54 -4.63
C ILE A 24 -9.19 8.42 -3.41
N GLY A 25 -8.31 7.43 -3.42
CA GLY A 25 -7.48 7.16 -2.25
C GLY A 25 -6.55 5.97 -2.38
N ASP A 26 -6.01 5.59 -1.24
CA ASP A 26 -5.07 4.48 -1.10
C ASP A 26 -5.77 3.13 -0.76
N SER A 27 -4.96 2.15 -0.34
CA SER A 27 -5.42 0.80 0.01
C SER A 27 -6.50 0.75 1.10
N THR A 28 -6.57 1.74 1.99
CA THR A 28 -7.56 1.75 3.07
C THR A 28 -8.97 2.12 2.60
N MET A 29 -9.07 2.61 1.36
CA MET A 29 -10.31 2.94 0.67
C MET A 29 -10.63 1.96 -0.48
N ALA A 30 -9.63 1.25 -1.02
CA ALA A 30 -9.70 0.44 -2.23
C ALA A 30 -10.73 -0.69 -2.17
N ASP A 31 -11.16 -1.16 -3.33
CA ASP A 31 -11.90 -2.41 -3.49
C ASP A 31 -10.93 -3.60 -3.39
N TYR A 32 -11.38 -4.67 -2.70
CA TYR A 32 -10.63 -5.90 -2.52
C TYR A 32 -11.41 -7.08 -3.07
N ASP A 33 -10.76 -7.85 -3.95
CA ASP A 33 -11.32 -9.07 -4.51
C ASP A 33 -11.06 -10.25 -3.56
N GLN A 34 -12.12 -10.73 -2.91
CA GLN A 34 -12.03 -11.80 -1.92
C GLN A 34 -11.67 -13.16 -2.55
N SER A 35 -11.72 -13.31 -3.88
CA SER A 35 -11.24 -14.49 -4.58
C SER A 35 -9.71 -14.55 -4.68
N GLN A 36 -9.04 -13.40 -4.51
CA GLN A 36 -7.58 -13.31 -4.56
C GLN A 36 -6.97 -13.59 -3.19
N PRO A 37 -6.04 -14.56 -3.07
CA PRO A 37 -5.45 -14.95 -1.79
C PRO A 37 -4.77 -13.80 -1.04
N ASP A 38 -4.11 -12.87 -1.77
CA ASP A 38 -3.42 -11.71 -1.21
C ASP A 38 -4.36 -10.59 -0.75
N GLN A 39 -5.64 -10.69 -1.06
CA GLN A 39 -6.67 -9.71 -0.74
C GLN A 39 -7.70 -10.23 0.26
N LYS A 40 -7.72 -11.55 0.46
CA LYS A 40 -8.72 -12.22 1.29
C LYS A 40 -8.74 -11.67 2.71
N GLY A 41 -9.93 -11.33 3.18
CA GLY A 41 -10.18 -10.77 4.51
C GLY A 41 -9.88 -9.28 4.64
N MET A 42 -9.37 -8.61 3.59
CA MET A 42 -9.18 -7.14 3.59
C MET A 42 -10.36 -6.45 2.89
N TYR A 43 -10.75 -5.28 3.43
CA TYR A 43 -11.77 -4.41 2.87
C TYR A 43 -11.37 -2.95 3.05
N GLY A 44 -11.57 -2.14 2.01
CA GLY A 44 -11.48 -0.68 2.12
C GLY A 44 -12.84 -0.05 2.42
N TRP A 45 -12.86 1.07 3.14
CA TRP A 45 -14.13 1.71 3.49
C TRP A 45 -14.88 2.26 2.26
N GLY A 46 -14.18 2.64 1.19
CA GLY A 46 -14.80 3.07 -0.06
C GLY A 46 -15.61 1.97 -0.74
N GLN A 47 -15.21 0.71 -0.57
CA GLN A 47 -15.90 -0.48 -1.11
C GLN A 47 -17.32 -0.64 -0.56
N VAL A 48 -17.53 -0.27 0.70
CA VAL A 48 -18.81 -0.47 1.41
C VAL A 48 -19.54 0.84 1.70
N PHE A 49 -18.97 1.98 1.33
CA PHE A 49 -19.54 3.30 1.67
C PHE A 49 -20.94 3.54 1.06
N GLY A 50 -21.17 3.00 -0.13
CA GLY A 50 -22.47 3.10 -0.81
C GLY A 50 -23.65 2.56 0.00
N ASP A 51 -23.41 1.61 0.90
CA ASP A 51 -24.45 0.99 1.74
C ASP A 51 -25.10 2.00 2.73
N TYR A 52 -24.39 3.09 3.02
CA TYR A 52 -24.84 4.14 3.95
C TYR A 52 -25.42 5.37 3.25
N LEU A 53 -25.76 5.23 1.98
CA LEU A 53 -26.40 6.27 1.18
C LEU A 53 -27.87 5.92 0.91
N THR A 54 -28.63 6.96 0.55
CA THR A 54 -30.06 6.89 0.23
C THR A 54 -30.44 7.85 -0.89
N GLY A 55 -31.71 7.90 -1.29
CA GLY A 55 -32.22 8.86 -2.27
C GLY A 55 -31.62 8.70 -3.68
N GLY A 56 -31.20 7.49 -4.06
CA GLY A 56 -30.61 7.21 -5.36
C GLY A 56 -29.17 7.68 -5.52
N MET A 57 -28.52 8.19 -4.46
CA MET A 57 -27.11 8.55 -4.48
C MET A 57 -26.25 7.30 -4.66
N THR A 58 -25.32 7.34 -5.60
CA THR A 58 -24.39 6.22 -5.91
C THR A 58 -22.95 6.62 -5.70
N THR A 59 -22.07 5.62 -5.55
CA THR A 59 -20.62 5.80 -5.43
C THR A 59 -19.88 5.19 -6.61
N LYS A 60 -18.69 5.71 -6.89
CA LYS A 60 -17.66 5.08 -7.72
C LYS A 60 -16.35 5.12 -6.96
N ASN A 61 -15.87 3.97 -6.53
CA ASN A 61 -14.59 3.87 -5.84
C ASN A 61 -13.44 3.74 -6.85
N TRP A 62 -12.43 4.59 -6.70
CA TRP A 62 -11.20 4.61 -7.47
C TRP A 62 -9.97 4.32 -6.61
N GLY A 63 -10.16 4.11 -5.30
CA GLY A 63 -9.06 3.81 -4.40
C GLY A 63 -8.24 2.63 -4.91
N ASP A 64 -6.90 2.75 -4.90
CA ASP A 64 -6.02 1.67 -5.32
C ASP A 64 -4.87 1.45 -4.33
N ARG A 65 -4.44 0.20 -4.26
CA ARG A 65 -3.47 -0.29 -3.28
C ARG A 65 -2.06 0.24 -3.56
N GLY A 66 -1.40 0.74 -2.51
CA GLY A 66 -0.01 1.20 -2.58
C GLY A 66 0.14 2.61 -3.14
N GLU A 67 -0.96 3.31 -3.43
CA GLU A 67 -0.90 4.64 -4.03
C GLU A 67 -0.74 5.75 -2.99
N SER A 68 0.19 6.67 -3.25
CA SER A 68 0.26 8.00 -2.64
C SER A 68 -0.57 9.00 -3.44
N ALA A 69 -0.84 10.19 -2.91
CA ALA A 69 -1.49 11.26 -3.67
C ALA A 69 -0.77 11.51 -5.01
N ARG A 70 0.58 11.57 -4.97
CA ARG A 70 1.40 11.78 -6.18
C ARG A 70 1.28 10.62 -7.18
N SER A 71 1.42 9.38 -6.73
CA SER A 71 1.41 8.23 -7.64
C SER A 71 0.03 7.98 -8.22
N PHE A 72 -1.04 8.15 -7.42
CA PHE A 72 -2.42 8.08 -7.92
C PHE A 72 -2.70 9.15 -8.97
N TYR A 73 -2.27 10.39 -8.73
CA TYR A 73 -2.42 11.48 -9.69
C TYR A 73 -1.80 11.14 -11.05
N LYS A 74 -0.59 10.57 -11.03
CA LYS A 74 0.12 10.21 -12.27
C LYS A 74 -0.50 9.02 -13.01
N LYS A 75 -1.09 8.04 -12.30
CA LYS A 75 -1.52 6.77 -12.89
C LYS A 75 -3.01 6.70 -13.16
N PHE A 76 -3.83 7.20 -12.24
CA PHE A 76 -5.27 6.93 -12.23
C PHE A 76 -6.14 8.17 -12.36
N TRP A 77 -5.61 9.36 -12.01
CA TRP A 77 -6.41 10.57 -11.94
C TRP A 77 -7.06 10.93 -13.28
N ASN A 78 -6.35 10.84 -14.39
CA ASN A 78 -6.92 11.16 -15.71
C ASN A 78 -8.11 10.27 -16.06
N LYS A 79 -8.07 8.99 -15.67
CA LYS A 79 -9.18 8.06 -15.85
C LYS A 79 -10.35 8.42 -14.92
N ALA A 80 -10.09 8.65 -13.64
CA ALA A 80 -11.13 9.05 -12.68
C ALA A 80 -11.77 10.37 -13.11
N LYS A 81 -10.96 11.36 -13.47
CA LYS A 81 -11.36 12.69 -13.92
C LYS A 81 -12.30 12.64 -15.14
N SER A 82 -12.11 11.72 -16.07
CA SER A 82 -12.96 11.60 -17.28
C SER A 82 -14.39 11.15 -16.97
N GLU A 83 -14.65 10.55 -15.79
CA GLU A 83 -15.98 10.12 -15.38
C GLU A 83 -16.68 11.11 -14.44
N ILE A 84 -15.94 12.05 -13.83
CA ILE A 84 -16.48 13.06 -12.93
C ILE A 84 -17.25 14.12 -13.73
N LYS A 85 -18.46 14.42 -13.30
CA LYS A 85 -19.36 15.38 -13.94
C LYS A 85 -19.68 16.55 -13.04
N LYS A 86 -20.15 17.64 -13.63
CA LYS A 86 -20.66 18.78 -12.90
C LYS A 86 -21.77 18.36 -11.91
N GLY A 87 -21.60 18.78 -10.65
CA GLY A 87 -22.49 18.45 -9.56
C GLY A 87 -22.10 17.20 -8.76
N ASP A 88 -21.14 16.40 -9.24
CA ASP A 88 -20.62 15.27 -8.48
C ASP A 88 -19.79 15.72 -7.27
N TYR A 89 -19.52 14.78 -6.38
CA TYR A 89 -18.66 14.97 -5.23
C TYR A 89 -17.43 14.06 -5.35
N VAL A 90 -16.26 14.54 -4.91
CA VAL A 90 -15.03 13.76 -4.90
C VAL A 90 -14.47 13.73 -3.48
N LEU A 91 -14.54 12.58 -2.83
CA LEU A 91 -13.92 12.33 -1.52
C LEU A 91 -12.46 11.90 -1.73
N ILE A 92 -11.52 12.64 -1.16
CA ILE A 92 -10.09 12.53 -1.41
C ILE A 92 -9.38 12.11 -0.14
N GLN A 93 -8.87 10.86 -0.07
CA GLN A 93 -8.14 10.35 1.09
C GLN A 93 -6.80 9.75 0.69
N PHE A 94 -5.71 10.34 1.15
CA PHE A 94 -4.34 9.82 1.03
C PHE A 94 -3.59 10.07 2.32
N GLY A 95 -2.41 9.45 2.48
CA GLY A 95 -1.54 9.64 3.64
C GLY A 95 -0.71 8.42 3.99
N HIS A 96 -1.28 7.20 3.98
CA HIS A 96 -0.60 5.98 4.38
C HIS A 96 0.64 5.66 3.55
N ASN A 97 0.60 5.92 2.25
CA ASN A 97 1.74 5.71 1.36
C ASN A 97 2.55 7.00 1.16
N ASP A 98 1.91 8.16 1.34
CA ASP A 98 2.60 9.45 1.23
C ASP A 98 3.68 9.59 2.30
N GLN A 99 3.38 9.27 3.56
CA GLN A 99 4.36 9.34 4.65
C GLN A 99 5.62 8.49 4.43
N LYS A 100 5.56 7.56 3.48
CA LYS A 100 6.65 6.65 3.11
C LYS A 100 7.40 7.10 1.86
N SER A 101 6.76 7.90 1.01
CA SER A 101 7.19 8.13 -0.36
C SER A 101 7.43 9.59 -0.72
N VAL A 102 6.78 10.53 -0.04
CA VAL A 102 6.85 11.95 -0.36
C VAL A 102 6.95 12.81 0.89
N THR A 103 7.50 14.02 0.76
CA THR A 103 7.44 15.02 1.82
C THR A 103 6.03 15.58 1.95
N THR A 104 5.72 16.19 3.09
CA THR A 104 4.43 16.87 3.28
C THR A 104 4.21 18.03 2.32
N ASP A 105 5.27 18.65 1.78
CA ASP A 105 5.16 19.68 0.74
C ASP A 105 4.62 19.09 -0.56
N VAL A 106 5.20 17.99 -1.02
CA VAL A 106 4.74 17.26 -2.20
C VAL A 106 3.31 16.71 -1.99
N TYR A 107 3.03 16.21 -0.80
CA TYR A 107 1.68 15.75 -0.44
C TYR A 107 0.65 16.88 -0.57
N ARG A 108 0.94 18.09 0.00
CA ARG A 108 0.06 19.25 -0.12
C ARG A 108 -0.12 19.71 -1.57
N GLU A 109 0.95 19.68 -2.37
CA GLU A 109 0.89 20.01 -3.80
C GLU A 109 -0.13 19.14 -4.54
N TYR A 110 -0.07 17.82 -4.37
CA TYR A 110 -0.99 16.91 -5.08
C TYR A 110 -2.41 16.95 -4.54
N LEU A 111 -2.61 17.17 -3.25
CA LEU A 111 -3.94 17.44 -2.69
C LEU A 111 -4.57 18.70 -3.30
N ALA A 112 -3.77 19.77 -3.43
CA ALA A 112 -4.24 21.02 -4.05
C ALA A 112 -4.65 20.79 -5.51
N LYS A 113 -3.85 20.05 -6.29
CA LYS A 113 -4.19 19.69 -7.68
C LYS A 113 -5.52 18.95 -7.78
N PHE A 114 -5.77 17.95 -6.93
CA PHE A 114 -7.05 17.24 -6.91
C PHE A 114 -8.22 18.19 -6.61
N VAL A 115 -8.07 19.07 -5.63
CA VAL A 115 -9.10 20.04 -5.26
C VAL A 115 -9.41 20.99 -6.41
N GLU A 116 -8.39 21.59 -7.00
CA GLU A 116 -8.52 22.58 -8.06
C GLU A 116 -9.12 21.97 -9.34
N GLU A 117 -8.60 20.82 -9.78
CA GLU A 117 -9.11 20.16 -10.98
C GLU A 117 -10.53 19.61 -10.79
N THR A 118 -10.88 19.13 -9.59
CA THR A 118 -12.27 18.75 -9.27
C THR A 118 -13.21 19.95 -9.41
N ARG A 119 -12.82 21.11 -8.93
CA ARG A 119 -13.60 22.35 -9.08
C ARG A 119 -13.73 22.80 -10.54
N GLN A 120 -12.67 22.65 -11.32
CA GLN A 120 -12.69 22.96 -12.77
C GLN A 120 -13.72 22.10 -13.53
N LEU A 121 -13.96 20.87 -13.07
CA LEU A 121 -15.02 20.00 -13.61
C LEU A 121 -16.45 20.40 -13.15
N GLY A 122 -16.56 21.40 -12.27
CA GLY A 122 -17.84 21.77 -11.64
C GLY A 122 -18.31 20.78 -10.57
N ALA A 123 -17.43 19.91 -10.08
CA ALA A 123 -17.67 18.97 -9.00
C ALA A 123 -17.19 19.56 -7.65
N THR A 124 -17.65 18.97 -6.57
CA THR A 124 -17.33 19.41 -5.21
C THR A 124 -16.26 18.50 -4.58
N PRO A 125 -15.04 18.98 -4.33
CA PRO A 125 -14.03 18.22 -3.60
C PRO A 125 -14.33 18.23 -2.10
N VAL A 126 -14.01 17.13 -1.43
CA VAL A 126 -14.04 16.95 0.02
C VAL A 126 -12.78 16.19 0.42
N LEU A 127 -11.93 16.80 1.23
CA LEU A 127 -10.77 16.11 1.80
C LEU A 127 -11.21 15.23 2.96
N VAL A 128 -10.60 14.06 3.08
CA VAL A 128 -10.86 13.11 4.16
C VAL A 128 -9.50 12.68 4.73
N THR A 129 -9.22 12.99 5.99
CA THR A 129 -7.96 12.58 6.59
C THR A 129 -7.91 11.05 6.70
N SER A 130 -6.70 10.48 6.68
CA SER A 130 -6.49 9.02 6.70
C SER A 130 -7.10 8.37 7.95
N ILE A 131 -7.57 7.13 7.84
CA ILE A 131 -7.88 6.32 9.03
C ILE A 131 -6.62 6.11 9.88
N CYS A 132 -6.78 5.85 11.17
CA CYS A 132 -5.68 5.41 12.02
C CYS A 132 -5.28 3.97 11.70
N ARG A 133 -4.02 3.65 11.97
CA ARG A 133 -3.54 2.29 12.10
C ARG A 133 -3.75 1.80 13.53
N LYS A 134 -3.90 0.50 13.71
CA LYS A 134 -3.93 -0.14 15.03
C LYS A 134 -2.51 -0.23 15.60
N LEU A 135 -1.91 0.93 15.85
CA LEU A 135 -0.58 1.06 16.46
C LEU A 135 -0.72 1.89 17.74
N PHE A 136 -0.68 1.21 18.86
CA PHE A 136 -0.85 1.80 20.18
C PHE A 136 0.49 2.13 20.83
N ASP A 137 0.46 3.10 21.73
CA ASP A 137 1.47 3.41 22.73
C ASP A 137 0.71 3.40 24.06
N GLY A 138 0.83 2.33 24.81
CA GLY A 138 -0.06 2.05 25.94
C GLY A 138 -1.51 1.82 25.48
N THR A 139 -2.43 2.69 25.87
CA THR A 139 -3.85 2.63 25.48
C THR A 139 -4.23 3.64 24.40
N GLU A 140 -3.32 4.50 23.98
CA GLU A 140 -3.54 5.52 22.97
C GLU A 140 -2.96 5.13 21.61
N ILE A 141 -3.59 5.57 20.55
CA ILE A 141 -3.02 5.44 19.20
C ILE A 141 -1.76 6.29 19.10
N SER A 142 -0.63 5.66 18.79
CA SER A 142 0.67 6.31 18.64
C SER A 142 0.68 7.37 17.54
N ARG A 143 1.73 8.20 17.49
CA ARG A 143 1.93 9.15 16.38
C ARG A 143 1.95 8.44 15.03
N LEU A 144 2.66 7.32 14.94
CA LEU A 144 2.70 6.51 13.73
C LEU A 144 1.31 5.97 13.37
N GLY A 145 0.53 5.54 14.34
CA GLY A 145 -0.86 5.13 14.14
C GLY A 145 -1.73 6.26 13.58
N ARG A 146 -1.45 7.51 13.94
CA ARG A 146 -2.14 8.72 13.43
C ARG A 146 -1.58 9.25 12.11
N ILE A 147 -0.71 8.50 11.43
CA ILE A 147 -0.04 8.94 10.18
C ILE A 147 0.82 10.21 10.39
N ASP A 148 1.36 10.36 11.61
CA ASP A 148 2.39 11.33 11.95
C ASP A 148 3.73 10.62 12.15
N ASN A 149 4.63 10.80 11.19
CA ASN A 149 5.94 10.13 11.14
C ASN A 149 7.02 10.84 11.99
N GLY A 150 6.64 11.84 12.77
CA GLY A 150 7.59 12.70 13.50
C GLY A 150 8.32 11.97 14.62
N LYS A 151 7.67 11.06 15.38
CA LYS A 151 8.30 10.31 16.46
C LYS A 151 9.45 9.43 15.93
N ALA A 152 9.20 8.69 14.84
CA ALA A 152 10.22 7.86 14.20
C ALA A 152 11.41 8.66 13.67
N LYS A 153 11.26 9.97 13.46
CA LYS A 153 12.32 10.89 13.01
C LYS A 153 12.88 11.76 14.13
N GLY A 154 12.49 11.51 15.38
CA GLY A 154 13.00 12.23 16.54
C GLY A 154 12.56 13.69 16.65
N VAL A 155 11.46 14.10 15.98
CA VAL A 155 10.95 15.48 16.07
C VAL A 155 9.88 15.62 17.15
N PRO A 156 9.79 16.79 17.83
CA PRO A 156 8.75 17.07 18.82
C PRO A 156 7.34 16.99 18.23
N GLU A 157 6.34 16.68 19.03
CA GLU A 157 4.94 16.59 18.61
C GLU A 157 4.37 17.93 18.10
N SER A 158 4.90 19.05 18.59
CA SER A 158 4.57 20.39 18.10
C SER A 158 5.06 20.67 16.68
N ASN A 159 5.96 19.85 16.14
CA ASN A 159 6.45 19.98 14.78
C ASN A 159 5.66 19.07 13.84
N HIS A 160 4.73 19.64 13.10
CA HIS A 160 3.84 18.92 12.18
C HIS A 160 4.43 18.67 10.78
N SER A 161 5.77 18.79 10.60
CA SER A 161 6.42 18.58 9.30
C SER A 161 6.25 17.16 8.75
N TYR A 162 5.85 16.21 9.61
CA TYR A 162 5.65 14.80 9.25
C TYR A 162 4.23 14.31 9.52
N ASP A 163 3.32 15.20 9.92
CA ASP A 163 1.91 14.92 10.23
C ASP A 163 1.06 15.14 8.97
N TYR A 164 0.73 14.05 8.29
CA TYR A 164 0.00 14.08 7.02
C TYR A 164 -1.47 14.53 7.19
N PRO A 165 -2.25 14.03 8.18
CA PRO A 165 -3.57 14.57 8.48
C PRO A 165 -3.59 16.07 8.78
N TYR A 166 -2.64 16.56 9.58
CA TYR A 166 -2.51 17.99 9.85
C TYR A 166 -2.26 18.78 8.57
N ASN A 167 -1.34 18.32 7.72
CA ASN A 167 -1.03 18.97 6.45
C ASN A 167 -2.20 18.93 5.46
N MET A 168 -3.04 17.90 5.46
CA MET A 168 -4.29 17.88 4.69
C MET A 168 -5.27 18.96 5.18
N LYS A 169 -5.45 19.10 6.50
CA LYS A 169 -6.29 20.17 7.09
C LYS A 169 -5.78 21.56 6.70
N ARG A 170 -4.48 21.77 6.65
CA ARG A 170 -3.89 23.03 6.17
C ARG A 170 -4.22 23.33 4.70
N VAL A 171 -4.21 22.31 3.83
CA VAL A 171 -4.68 22.46 2.44
C VAL A 171 -6.16 22.82 2.41
N ALA A 172 -6.96 22.16 3.24
CA ALA A 172 -8.40 22.47 3.35
C ALA A 172 -8.65 23.92 3.74
N ASP A 173 -7.95 24.41 4.74
CA ASP A 173 -8.06 25.79 5.23
C ASP A 173 -7.61 26.79 4.17
N SER A 174 -6.49 26.53 3.51
CA SER A 174 -5.93 27.40 2.48
C SER A 174 -6.85 27.53 1.26
N LEU A 175 -7.36 26.39 0.79
CA LEU A 175 -8.22 26.32 -0.40
C LEU A 175 -9.71 26.47 -0.08
N LYS A 176 -10.09 26.67 1.19
CA LYS A 176 -11.50 26.77 1.62
C LYS A 176 -12.33 25.58 1.09
N VAL A 177 -11.83 24.37 1.30
CA VAL A 177 -12.49 23.12 0.95
C VAL A 177 -12.87 22.35 2.22
N ALA A 178 -13.98 21.64 2.19
CA ALA A 178 -14.43 20.83 3.32
C ALA A 178 -13.41 19.71 3.62
N CYS A 179 -13.14 19.46 4.91
CA CYS A 179 -12.27 18.39 5.36
C CYS A 179 -12.96 17.60 6.48
N LEU A 180 -13.09 16.29 6.26
CA LEU A 180 -13.59 15.35 7.25
C LEU A 180 -12.40 14.80 8.06
N ASP A 181 -12.40 15.02 9.37
CA ASP A 181 -11.35 14.54 10.27
C ASP A 181 -11.55 13.07 10.66
N LEU A 182 -11.33 12.19 9.70
CA LEU A 182 -11.49 10.75 9.91
C LEU A 182 -10.38 10.17 10.81
N THR A 183 -9.18 10.77 10.81
CA THR A 183 -8.09 10.38 11.71
C THR A 183 -8.52 10.51 13.18
N THR A 184 -9.06 11.66 13.57
CA THR A 184 -9.55 11.85 14.94
C THR A 184 -10.71 10.92 15.28
N ALA A 185 -11.63 10.69 14.33
CA ALA A 185 -12.78 9.81 14.54
C ALA A 185 -12.33 8.34 14.76
N THR A 186 -11.44 7.84 13.90
CA THR A 186 -10.92 6.47 14.01
C THR A 186 -9.99 6.30 15.22
N LYS A 187 -9.18 7.32 15.58
CA LYS A 187 -8.40 7.35 16.82
C LYS A 187 -9.30 7.08 18.02
N LYS A 188 -10.31 7.93 18.21
CA LYS A 188 -11.27 7.80 19.34
C LYS A 188 -11.94 6.43 19.35
N TYR A 189 -12.34 5.94 18.18
CA TYR A 189 -13.01 4.66 18.09
C TYR A 189 -12.09 3.51 18.50
N LEU A 190 -10.87 3.42 17.96
CA LEU A 190 -9.93 2.35 18.30
C LEU A 190 -9.52 2.41 19.78
N GLU A 191 -9.30 3.60 20.33
CA GLU A 191 -8.96 3.79 21.76
C GLU A 191 -10.10 3.38 22.68
N SER A 192 -11.36 3.56 22.28
CA SER A 192 -12.50 3.08 23.07
C SER A 192 -12.57 1.55 23.19
N TRP A 193 -11.94 0.83 22.29
CA TRP A 193 -11.79 -0.64 22.31
C TRP A 193 -10.46 -1.09 22.89
N GLY A 194 -9.47 -0.22 22.96
CA GLY A 194 -8.11 -0.51 23.36
C GLY A 194 -7.36 -1.45 22.39
N PRO A 195 -6.10 -1.78 22.70
CA PRO A 195 -5.26 -2.60 21.80
C PRO A 195 -5.85 -3.98 21.53
N ALA A 196 -6.32 -4.68 22.55
CA ALA A 196 -6.89 -6.03 22.43
C ALA A 196 -8.21 -6.04 21.66
N GLY A 197 -9.14 -5.15 22.05
CA GLY A 197 -10.48 -5.05 21.42
C GLY A 197 -10.43 -4.60 19.98
N SER A 198 -9.45 -3.74 19.63
CA SER A 198 -9.29 -3.26 18.25
C SER A 198 -8.86 -4.35 17.25
N LYS A 199 -8.32 -5.49 17.71
CA LYS A 199 -7.91 -6.61 16.83
C LYS A 199 -9.05 -7.11 15.95
N GLN A 200 -10.28 -7.10 16.45
CA GLN A 200 -11.46 -7.57 15.71
C GLN A 200 -11.78 -6.79 14.43
N PHE A 201 -11.23 -5.58 14.24
CA PHE A 201 -11.49 -4.72 13.09
C PHE A 201 -10.46 -4.88 11.96
N PHE A 202 -9.47 -5.72 12.17
CA PHE A 202 -8.35 -5.93 11.26
C PHE A 202 -8.23 -7.42 10.91
N PRO A 203 -7.68 -7.77 9.74
CA PRO A 203 -7.28 -9.15 9.48
C PRO A 203 -6.21 -9.59 10.49
N ASP A 204 -6.03 -10.90 10.64
CA ASP A 204 -5.04 -11.47 11.54
C ASP A 204 -3.68 -10.77 11.40
N ASN A 205 -3.14 -10.30 12.53
CA ASN A 205 -1.89 -9.54 12.63
C ASN A 205 -1.78 -8.27 11.76
N GLY A 206 -2.90 -7.78 11.20
CA GLY A 206 -2.95 -6.53 10.46
C GLY A 206 -2.99 -5.31 11.38
N SER A 207 -2.32 -4.23 11.00
CA SER A 207 -2.40 -2.93 11.70
C SER A 207 -2.93 -1.79 10.83
N THR A 208 -2.92 -1.95 9.51
CA THR A 208 -3.25 -0.89 8.55
C THR A 208 -4.54 -1.15 7.78
N HIS A 209 -4.64 -2.34 7.18
CA HIS A 209 -5.80 -2.71 6.39
C HIS A 209 -6.90 -3.28 7.29
N THR A 210 -8.12 -2.83 7.10
CA THR A 210 -9.27 -3.32 7.88
C THR A 210 -9.87 -4.58 7.27
N ASN A 211 -10.54 -5.39 8.10
CA ASN A 211 -11.46 -6.40 7.62
C ASN A 211 -12.82 -5.78 7.27
N GLU A 212 -13.81 -6.57 6.90
CA GLU A 212 -15.13 -6.07 6.52
C GLU A 212 -15.78 -5.24 7.64
N LEU A 213 -15.72 -5.71 8.89
CA LEU A 213 -16.28 -5.01 10.04
C LEU A 213 -15.60 -3.63 10.22
N GLY A 214 -14.27 -3.59 10.21
CA GLY A 214 -13.52 -2.33 10.32
C GLY A 214 -13.78 -1.37 9.16
N ALA A 215 -13.89 -1.88 7.93
CA ALA A 215 -14.23 -1.06 6.76
C ALA A 215 -15.64 -0.46 6.87
N ARG A 216 -16.62 -1.25 7.33
CA ARG A 216 -18.00 -0.78 7.59
C ARG A 216 -18.05 0.29 8.67
N ILE A 217 -17.27 0.15 9.73
CA ILE A 217 -17.17 1.16 10.79
C ILE A 217 -16.59 2.46 10.22
N ASN A 218 -15.49 2.38 9.47
CA ASN A 218 -14.86 3.55 8.86
C ASN A 218 -15.82 4.26 7.87
N ALA A 219 -16.55 3.50 7.05
CA ALA A 219 -17.56 4.05 6.15
C ALA A 219 -18.69 4.77 6.91
N GLN A 220 -19.15 4.20 8.03
CA GLN A 220 -20.15 4.84 8.89
C GLN A 220 -19.62 6.11 9.55
N LEU A 221 -18.36 6.13 9.98
CA LEU A 221 -17.72 7.33 10.51
C LEU A 221 -17.64 8.44 9.45
N VAL A 222 -17.28 8.11 8.21
CA VAL A 222 -17.32 9.07 7.09
C VAL A 222 -18.73 9.60 6.89
N ALA A 223 -19.74 8.73 6.82
CA ALA A 223 -21.14 9.14 6.67
C ALA A 223 -21.62 10.05 7.82
N GLN A 224 -21.26 9.75 9.07
CA GLN A 224 -21.56 10.62 10.21
C GLN A 224 -20.87 11.99 10.11
N LEU A 225 -19.60 12.03 9.70
CA LEU A 225 -18.87 13.28 9.51
C LEU A 225 -19.50 14.13 8.41
N MET A 226 -19.88 13.53 7.28
CA MET A 226 -20.62 14.20 6.20
C MET A 226 -21.96 14.75 6.69
N TYR A 227 -22.72 13.94 7.43
CA TYR A 227 -24.01 14.37 8.00
C TYR A 227 -23.85 15.56 8.94
N LYS A 228 -22.86 15.54 9.84
CA LYS A 228 -22.56 16.63 10.77
C LYS A 228 -22.09 17.90 10.05
N ALA A 229 -21.29 17.74 9.00
CA ALA A 229 -20.79 18.84 8.17
C ALA A 229 -21.84 19.38 7.17
N ASN A 230 -23.06 18.85 7.16
CA ASN A 230 -24.13 19.17 6.21
C ASN A 230 -23.76 18.89 4.73
N ILE A 231 -22.81 17.98 4.49
CA ILE A 231 -22.38 17.56 3.16
C ILE A 231 -23.30 16.44 2.72
N LEU A 232 -24.06 16.65 1.65
CA LEU A 232 -25.03 15.68 1.12
C LEU A 232 -25.96 15.08 2.21
N LYS A 233 -26.25 15.83 3.27
CA LYS A 233 -26.96 15.36 4.47
C LYS A 233 -28.24 14.58 4.17
N LYS A 234 -29.04 15.03 3.20
CA LYS A 234 -30.28 14.37 2.80
C LYS A 234 -30.10 13.00 2.12
N TYR A 235 -28.88 12.72 1.67
CA TYR A 235 -28.50 11.46 1.01
C TYR A 235 -27.76 10.49 1.94
N ILE A 236 -27.52 10.87 3.19
CA ILE A 236 -26.96 9.97 4.21
C ILE A 236 -28.08 9.17 4.86
N ALA A 237 -27.99 7.85 4.79
CA ALA A 237 -28.93 6.93 5.42
C ALA A 237 -28.63 6.81 6.92
N ILE A 238 -28.92 7.87 7.69
CA ILE A 238 -28.58 7.97 9.13
C ILE A 238 -29.14 6.81 9.96
N ASN A 239 -30.28 6.27 9.57
CA ASN A 239 -30.90 5.11 10.20
C ASN A 239 -30.15 3.78 9.99
N LYS A 240 -29.24 3.73 9.03
CA LYS A 240 -28.35 2.58 8.80
C LYS A 240 -27.02 2.69 9.55
N ILE A 241 -26.73 3.84 10.16
CA ILE A 241 -25.51 4.04 10.92
C ILE A 241 -25.70 3.45 12.31
N ASN A 242 -25.02 2.34 12.54
CA ASN A 242 -24.99 1.62 13.81
C ASN A 242 -23.54 1.19 14.09
N ILE A 243 -22.77 2.09 14.71
CA ILE A 243 -21.36 1.85 15.05
C ILE A 243 -21.33 1.17 16.42
N PRO A 244 -20.86 -0.09 16.51
CA PRO A 244 -20.74 -0.80 17.78
C PRO A 244 -19.90 0.02 18.79
N GLN A 245 -20.27 -0.04 20.05
CA GLN A 245 -19.54 0.60 21.15
C GLN A 245 -18.99 -0.49 22.08
N ASN A 246 -17.89 -0.19 22.74
CA ASN A 246 -17.41 -1.04 23.84
C ASN A 246 -18.15 -0.64 25.12
N ASP A 247 -19.18 -1.40 25.47
CA ASP A 247 -20.01 -1.15 26.64
C ASP A 247 -19.38 -1.72 27.93
N GLY A 248 -18.05 -1.94 27.94
CA GLY A 248 -17.31 -2.47 29.07
C GLY A 248 -17.01 -3.98 28.96
N ASP A 249 -17.47 -4.64 27.91
CA ASP A 249 -17.26 -6.07 27.67
C ASP A 249 -15.77 -6.38 27.37
N VAL A 250 -15.06 -5.43 26.78
CA VAL A 250 -13.63 -5.54 26.53
C VAL A 250 -12.86 -4.61 27.46
N LYS A 251 -12.07 -5.21 28.36
CA LYS A 251 -11.20 -4.45 29.26
C LYS A 251 -10.09 -3.76 28.46
N ILE A 252 -9.96 -2.45 28.63
CA ILE A 252 -8.88 -1.66 28.01
C ILE A 252 -7.64 -1.84 28.88
N THR A 253 -6.64 -2.52 28.34
CA THR A 253 -5.32 -2.69 28.95
C THR A 253 -4.24 -2.12 28.01
N PRO A 254 -3.12 -1.62 28.57
CA PRO A 254 -1.99 -1.21 27.75
C PRO A 254 -1.52 -2.34 26.84
N ASP A 255 -1.05 -1.98 25.66
CA ASP A 255 -0.39 -2.92 24.78
C ASP A 255 1.00 -3.25 25.35
N GLU A 256 1.13 -4.45 25.91
CA GLU A 256 2.40 -4.97 26.42
C GLU A 256 3.21 -5.66 25.32
N SER A 257 2.60 -5.89 24.15
CA SER A 257 3.32 -6.39 23.00
C SER A 257 4.14 -5.24 22.41
N ASN A 258 5.43 -5.44 22.17
CA ASN A 258 6.27 -4.53 21.41
C ASN A 258 5.83 -4.52 19.89
N GLU A 259 4.52 -4.51 19.62
CA GLU A 259 4.01 -4.36 18.25
C GLU A 259 4.43 -3.01 17.65
N SER A 260 4.72 -2.00 18.49
CA SER A 260 5.33 -0.74 18.03
C SER A 260 6.71 -0.94 17.40
N ASP A 261 7.55 -1.83 17.96
CA ASP A 261 8.89 -2.12 17.43
C ASP A 261 8.82 -2.94 16.14
N ASN A 262 7.82 -3.84 16.02
CA ASN A 262 7.54 -4.52 14.76
C ASN A 262 6.89 -3.60 13.71
N ALA A 263 6.20 -2.55 14.14
CA ALA A 263 5.63 -1.54 13.26
C ALA A 263 6.69 -0.64 12.64
N GLU A 264 7.81 -0.35 13.34
CA GLU A 264 8.92 0.41 12.76
C GLU A 264 9.54 -0.28 11.54
N GLU A 265 9.63 -1.61 11.50
CA GLU A 265 10.06 -2.33 10.30
C GLU A 265 9.06 -2.21 9.13
N ASP A 266 7.77 -2.07 9.41
CA ASP A 266 6.74 -1.86 8.39
C ASP A 266 6.73 -0.43 7.81
N TRP A 267 7.34 0.53 8.49
CA TRP A 267 7.29 1.97 8.12
C TRP A 267 8.32 2.39 7.09
N ASN A 268 9.45 1.69 7.04
CA ASN A 268 10.51 2.01 6.09
C ASN A 268 10.30 1.25 4.78
N TYR A 269 9.26 1.62 4.01
CA TYR A 269 8.97 1.01 2.70
C TYR A 269 10.15 0.99 1.76
N TYR A 270 11.11 1.84 2.01
CA TYR A 270 12.30 2.02 1.21
C TYR A 270 13.59 1.66 1.96
N MET A 271 13.47 1.06 3.13
CA MET A 271 14.64 0.57 3.87
C MET A 271 14.80 -0.93 3.67
N VAL A 272 16.04 -1.34 3.48
CA VAL A 272 16.40 -2.77 3.48
C VAL A 272 17.67 -2.98 4.27
N LYS A 273 17.63 -3.92 5.21
CA LYS A 273 18.80 -4.34 5.98
C LYS A 273 19.33 -5.66 5.43
N THR A 274 20.60 -5.67 5.05
CA THR A 274 21.29 -6.88 4.62
C THR A 274 21.62 -7.76 5.84
N GLY A 275 21.59 -9.07 5.64
CA GLY A 275 22.03 -10.04 6.65
C GLY A 275 23.55 -10.11 6.81
N ALA A 276 24.02 -11.06 7.66
CA ALA A 276 25.44 -11.28 7.93
C ALA A 276 26.26 -11.62 6.67
N ASP A 277 25.63 -12.18 5.65
CA ASP A 277 26.25 -12.49 4.36
C ASP A 277 26.19 -11.35 3.33
N GLY A 278 25.60 -10.22 3.71
CA GLY A 278 25.41 -9.07 2.84
C GLY A 278 24.23 -9.18 1.88
N PHE A 279 23.34 -10.18 2.04
CA PHE A 279 22.15 -10.34 1.22
C PHE A 279 20.86 -10.10 1.99
N ALA A 280 19.83 -9.70 1.28
CA ALA A 280 18.45 -9.68 1.76
C ALA A 280 17.48 -9.87 0.59
N VAL A 281 16.24 -10.26 0.89
CA VAL A 281 15.12 -10.15 -0.03
C VAL A 281 14.31 -8.91 0.28
N PHE A 282 13.88 -8.21 -0.75
CA PHE A 282 13.12 -6.97 -0.62
C PHE A 282 11.96 -6.96 -1.62
N GLY A 283 10.77 -6.57 -1.16
CA GLY A 283 9.59 -6.36 -2.00
C GLY A 283 9.27 -4.88 -2.10
N ASN A 284 9.39 -4.31 -3.29
CA ASN A 284 8.90 -2.96 -3.54
C ASN A 284 7.37 -2.99 -3.65
N LEU A 285 6.69 -2.69 -2.56
CA LEU A 285 5.22 -2.63 -2.50
C LEU A 285 4.66 -1.27 -2.89
N SER A 286 5.52 -0.26 -3.06
CA SER A 286 5.06 1.07 -3.45
C SER A 286 4.52 1.09 -4.88
N GLY A 287 3.67 2.05 -5.16
CA GLY A 287 3.24 2.35 -6.51
C GLY A 287 4.33 3.01 -7.37
N GLU A 288 5.53 3.25 -6.83
CA GLU A 288 6.63 3.99 -7.48
C GLU A 288 7.88 3.13 -7.65
N ASN A 289 8.69 3.48 -8.64
CA ASN A 289 10.03 2.93 -8.80
C ASN A 289 10.95 3.43 -7.68
N LEU A 290 11.96 2.65 -7.30
CA LEU A 290 12.92 3.01 -6.25
C LEU A 290 14.33 3.06 -6.80
N LEU A 291 15.06 4.15 -6.53
CA LEU A 291 16.49 4.24 -6.78
C LEU A 291 17.24 3.30 -5.83
N VAL A 292 18.16 2.54 -6.37
CA VAL A 292 19.09 1.71 -5.62
C VAL A 292 20.25 2.59 -5.15
N PRO A 293 20.47 2.73 -3.83
CA PRO A 293 21.52 3.58 -3.31
C PRO A 293 22.92 3.01 -3.61
N GLU A 294 23.92 3.87 -3.55
CA GLU A 294 25.32 3.47 -3.68
C GLU A 294 25.69 2.38 -2.67
N GLY A 295 26.48 1.40 -3.11
CA GLY A 295 26.89 0.26 -2.28
C GLY A 295 25.85 -0.87 -2.20
N LEU A 296 24.66 -0.71 -2.81
CA LEU A 296 23.65 -1.76 -2.92
C LEU A 296 23.50 -2.19 -4.38
N ILE A 297 23.27 -3.48 -4.62
CA ILE A 297 22.97 -4.02 -5.94
C ILE A 297 21.69 -4.84 -5.85
N ALA A 298 20.75 -4.62 -6.77
CA ALA A 298 19.49 -5.35 -6.84
C ALA A 298 19.48 -6.37 -7.98
N TYR A 299 18.92 -7.55 -7.69
CA TYR A 299 18.80 -8.66 -8.63
C TYR A 299 17.37 -9.17 -8.68
N GLY A 300 16.86 -9.40 -9.88
CA GLY A 300 15.74 -10.29 -10.11
C GLY A 300 16.22 -11.74 -10.22
N VAL A 301 15.29 -12.68 -10.09
CA VAL A 301 15.54 -14.12 -10.21
C VAL A 301 14.73 -14.67 -11.36
N ILE A 302 15.39 -15.30 -12.34
CA ILE A 302 14.73 -15.92 -13.49
C ILE A 302 15.03 -17.43 -13.54
N PRO A 303 14.25 -18.23 -14.27
CA PRO A 303 14.56 -19.64 -14.45
C PRO A 303 15.99 -19.86 -14.95
N GLY A 304 16.67 -20.86 -14.41
CA GLY A 304 17.97 -21.34 -14.86
C GLY A 304 17.87 -22.29 -16.05
N THR A 305 18.97 -22.89 -16.43
CA THR A 305 19.04 -23.87 -17.52
C THR A 305 18.46 -25.21 -17.08
N GLU A 306 18.64 -25.58 -15.81
CA GLU A 306 18.14 -26.81 -15.23
C GLU A 306 16.97 -26.55 -14.29
N LYS A 307 16.10 -27.54 -14.08
CA LYS A 307 14.87 -27.41 -13.30
C LYS A 307 15.08 -26.96 -11.84
N ASN A 308 16.24 -27.30 -11.27
CA ASN A 308 16.60 -26.96 -9.89
C ASN A 308 17.52 -25.73 -9.80
N GLN A 309 17.65 -24.95 -10.88
CA GLN A 309 18.52 -23.78 -10.94
C GLN A 309 17.74 -22.52 -11.29
N VAL A 310 18.25 -21.41 -10.78
CA VAL A 310 17.80 -20.05 -11.10
C VAL A 310 19.00 -19.16 -11.42
N LYS A 311 18.75 -18.10 -12.17
CA LYS A 311 19.76 -17.09 -12.53
C LYS A 311 19.46 -15.77 -11.85
N LEU A 312 20.48 -15.11 -11.33
CA LEU A 312 20.41 -13.72 -10.89
C LEU A 312 20.64 -12.80 -12.09
N VAL A 313 19.75 -11.84 -12.26
CA VAL A 313 19.84 -10.80 -13.30
C VAL A 313 19.83 -9.43 -12.64
N LYS A 314 20.82 -8.60 -12.90
CA LYS A 314 20.86 -7.23 -12.36
C LYS A 314 19.62 -6.45 -12.80
N VAL A 315 18.99 -5.80 -11.86
CA VAL A 315 17.81 -4.93 -12.09
C VAL A 315 18.24 -3.57 -12.65
N GLY A 316 19.47 -3.16 -12.39
CA GLY A 316 19.97 -1.81 -12.68
C GLY A 316 19.85 -0.91 -11.46
N ASN A 317 19.84 0.39 -11.68
CA ASN A 317 19.80 1.39 -10.61
C ASN A 317 18.37 1.70 -10.13
N VAL A 318 17.34 1.09 -10.73
CA VAL A 318 15.94 1.36 -10.41
C VAL A 318 15.17 0.06 -10.23
N ILE A 319 14.68 -0.21 -9.01
CA ILE A 319 13.78 -1.33 -8.72
C ILE A 319 12.36 -0.92 -9.15
N PRO A 320 11.70 -1.68 -10.04
CA PRO A 320 10.33 -1.35 -10.47
C PRO A 320 9.33 -1.40 -9.32
N ALA A 321 8.25 -0.66 -9.46
CA ALA A 321 7.09 -0.75 -8.58
C ALA A 321 6.53 -2.18 -8.52
N LYS A 322 6.11 -2.62 -7.35
CA LYS A 322 5.43 -3.93 -7.11
C LYS A 322 6.29 -5.16 -7.47
N VAL A 323 7.60 -5.05 -7.39
CA VAL A 323 8.55 -6.13 -7.76
C VAL A 323 9.34 -6.61 -6.55
N GLY A 324 9.48 -7.94 -6.42
CA GLY A 324 10.41 -8.58 -5.49
C GLY A 324 11.84 -8.65 -6.08
N VAL A 325 12.84 -8.40 -5.24
CA VAL A 325 14.26 -8.47 -5.61
C VAL A 325 15.10 -9.13 -4.51
N ILE A 326 16.27 -9.66 -4.86
CA ILE A 326 17.36 -9.89 -3.93
C ILE A 326 18.24 -8.65 -3.98
N VAL A 327 18.66 -8.17 -2.82
CA VAL A 327 19.66 -7.11 -2.73
C VAL A 327 20.95 -7.62 -2.12
N ARG A 328 22.07 -7.05 -2.55
CA ARG A 328 23.40 -7.33 -2.02
C ARG A 328 24.12 -6.03 -1.69
N GLY A 329 24.68 -5.95 -0.49
CA GLY A 329 25.43 -4.82 0.01
C GLY A 329 26.46 -5.25 1.06
N ARG A 330 26.92 -4.32 1.90
CA ARG A 330 27.74 -4.66 3.08
C ARG A 330 26.91 -5.48 4.06
N ALA A 331 27.57 -6.39 4.79
CA ALA A 331 26.90 -7.20 5.81
C ALA A 331 26.29 -6.34 6.92
N ASN A 332 25.13 -6.74 7.42
CA ASN A 332 24.40 -6.10 8.54
C ASN A 332 24.19 -4.58 8.36
N THR A 333 24.09 -4.12 7.11
CA THR A 333 24.00 -2.69 6.77
C THR A 333 22.59 -2.36 6.31
N GLU A 334 22.08 -1.24 6.77
CA GLU A 334 20.79 -0.68 6.38
C GLU A 334 20.96 0.30 5.21
N TYR A 335 20.09 0.18 4.21
CA TYR A 335 20.11 1.01 3.01
C TYR A 335 18.74 1.65 2.82
N SER A 336 18.71 2.98 2.60
CA SER A 336 17.51 3.72 2.25
C SER A 336 17.39 3.83 0.72
N LEU A 337 16.29 3.35 0.17
CA LEU A 337 15.96 3.53 -1.23
C LEU A 337 15.08 4.77 -1.37
N THR A 338 15.13 5.47 -2.50
CA THR A 338 14.37 6.70 -2.73
C THR A 338 13.41 6.51 -3.90
N ALA A 339 12.17 6.98 -3.74
CA ALA A 339 11.21 6.97 -4.82
C ALA A 339 11.68 7.83 -6.01
N THR A 340 11.47 7.32 -7.22
CA THR A 340 11.88 8.01 -8.45
C THR A 340 10.84 7.85 -9.56
N SER A 341 10.81 8.84 -10.45
CA SER A 341 10.08 8.75 -11.72
C SER A 341 10.91 8.12 -12.86
N GLU A 342 12.19 7.82 -12.61
CA GLU A 342 13.04 7.20 -13.62
C GLU A 342 12.51 5.81 -14.02
N PRO A 343 12.52 5.48 -15.31
CA PRO A 343 12.10 4.16 -15.77
C PRO A 343 13.12 3.10 -15.34
N SER A 344 12.60 1.95 -14.92
CA SER A 344 13.47 0.82 -14.62
C SER A 344 14.06 0.21 -15.88
N GLN A 345 15.35 -0.15 -15.80
CA GLN A 345 16.08 -0.85 -16.85
C GLN A 345 15.94 -2.38 -16.78
N PHE A 346 15.13 -2.89 -15.88
CA PHE A 346 14.94 -4.33 -15.66
C PHE A 346 14.21 -5.00 -16.85
N LYS A 347 14.92 -5.30 -17.90
CA LYS A 347 14.40 -5.88 -19.16
C LYS A 347 13.68 -7.23 -18.99
N ARG A 348 13.98 -7.98 -17.90
CA ARG A 348 13.43 -9.32 -17.64
C ARG A 348 12.40 -9.34 -16.50
N GLN A 349 11.75 -8.22 -16.20
CA GLN A 349 10.75 -8.11 -15.13
C GLN A 349 9.64 -9.17 -15.24
N LYS A 350 9.13 -9.44 -16.45
CA LYS A 350 8.07 -10.45 -16.68
C LYS A 350 8.50 -11.89 -16.42
N GLN A 351 9.83 -12.16 -16.36
CA GLN A 351 10.39 -13.48 -16.06
C GLN A 351 10.84 -13.61 -14.61
N ASN A 352 10.68 -12.53 -13.82
CA ASN A 352 11.10 -12.53 -12.43
C ASN A 352 10.22 -13.46 -11.61
N LEU A 353 10.83 -14.41 -10.94
CA LEU A 353 10.16 -15.40 -10.08
C LEU A 353 9.94 -14.89 -8.64
N LEU A 354 10.51 -13.73 -8.30
CA LEU A 354 10.35 -13.15 -6.97
C LEU A 354 9.03 -12.37 -6.86
N VAL A 355 8.25 -12.75 -5.89
CA VAL A 355 6.98 -12.11 -5.53
C VAL A 355 7.19 -11.30 -4.25
N ALA A 356 6.78 -10.03 -4.26
CA ALA A 356 6.81 -9.18 -3.08
C ALA A 356 5.69 -9.58 -2.11
N SER A 357 6.01 -9.80 -0.84
CA SER A 357 5.02 -10.12 0.18
C SER A 357 4.25 -8.86 0.59
N VAL A 358 2.95 -8.85 0.33
CA VAL A 358 2.05 -7.72 0.60
C VAL A 358 1.57 -7.65 2.05
N ARG A 359 1.81 -8.69 2.83
CA ARG A 359 1.44 -8.79 4.25
C ARG A 359 2.38 -9.73 5.00
N THR A 360 2.44 -9.59 6.32
CA THR A 360 3.07 -10.58 7.19
C THR A 360 2.12 -11.77 7.32
N THR A 361 2.52 -12.94 6.82
CA THR A 361 1.70 -14.16 6.84
C THR A 361 2.58 -15.40 6.75
N ALA A 362 2.07 -16.53 7.20
CA ALA A 362 2.69 -17.82 6.90
C ALA A 362 2.67 -18.04 5.38
N LEU A 363 3.84 -18.31 4.81
CA LEU A 363 3.95 -18.54 3.37
C LEU A 363 3.43 -19.93 3.02
N ASN A 364 2.35 -19.99 2.26
CA ASN A 364 1.80 -21.24 1.77
C ASN A 364 2.83 -22.02 0.94
N LYS A 365 2.79 -23.35 1.02
CA LYS A 365 3.64 -24.23 0.20
C LYS A 365 3.37 -24.07 -1.30
N LYS A 366 2.12 -23.74 -1.64
CA LYS A 366 1.63 -23.65 -3.02
C LYS A 366 0.50 -22.62 -3.13
N ASP A 367 0.54 -21.79 -4.16
CA ASP A 367 -0.52 -20.85 -4.51
C ASP A 367 -0.74 -20.84 -6.03
N GLY A 368 -2.00 -20.91 -6.48
CA GLY A 368 -2.38 -20.79 -7.89
C GLY A 368 -1.66 -21.74 -8.86
N GLY A 369 -1.23 -22.91 -8.39
CA GLY A 369 -0.46 -23.87 -9.21
C GLY A 369 1.07 -23.76 -9.05
N ASN A 370 1.59 -22.67 -8.50
CA ASN A 370 3.01 -22.47 -8.25
C ASN A 370 3.43 -22.95 -6.85
N PHE A 371 4.66 -23.44 -6.75
CA PHE A 371 5.31 -23.77 -5.49
C PHE A 371 6.12 -22.57 -4.99
N ASN A 372 6.05 -22.34 -3.69
CA ASN A 372 6.68 -21.19 -3.05
C ASN A 372 7.94 -21.62 -2.29
N TYR A 373 8.96 -20.78 -2.35
CA TYR A 373 10.27 -21.04 -1.77
C TYR A 373 10.75 -19.84 -0.97
N LEU A 374 11.33 -20.13 0.18
CA LEU A 374 11.97 -19.14 1.05
C LEU A 374 13.43 -18.95 0.67
N PHE A 375 13.87 -17.71 0.71
CA PHE A 375 15.26 -17.34 0.51
C PHE A 375 16.10 -17.70 1.73
N THR A 376 17.24 -18.30 1.50
CA THR A 376 18.31 -18.51 2.50
C THR A 376 19.64 -18.10 1.94
N SER A 377 20.52 -17.59 2.78
CA SER A 377 21.92 -17.34 2.42
C SER A 377 22.83 -17.80 3.53
N GLU A 378 23.81 -18.61 3.21
CA GLU A 378 24.82 -19.07 4.13
C GLU A 378 26.19 -19.05 3.43
N ARG A 379 27.21 -18.49 4.08
CA ARG A 379 28.57 -18.37 3.54
C ARG A 379 28.63 -17.80 2.11
N LYS A 380 27.77 -16.77 1.87
CA LYS A 380 27.58 -16.11 0.55
C LYS A 380 27.01 -17.03 -0.54
N GLN A 381 26.45 -18.17 -0.18
CA GLN A 381 25.73 -19.03 -1.10
C GLN A 381 24.22 -18.82 -0.92
N ILE A 382 23.55 -18.48 -2.01
CA ILE A 382 22.09 -18.27 -2.03
C ILE A 382 21.42 -19.58 -2.41
N THR A 383 20.38 -19.95 -1.65
CA THR A 383 19.53 -21.10 -1.91
C THR A 383 18.07 -20.72 -1.64
N PHE A 384 17.16 -21.33 -2.34
CA PHE A 384 15.73 -21.24 -2.06
C PHE A 384 15.23 -22.60 -1.61
N VAL A 385 14.63 -22.65 -0.43
CA VAL A 385 14.06 -23.85 0.17
C VAL A 385 12.53 -23.83 0.12
N PRO A 386 11.85 -24.97 -0.05
CA PRO A 386 10.38 -24.99 -0.09
C PRO A 386 9.77 -24.35 1.15
N ALA A 387 8.72 -23.58 0.96
CA ALA A 387 7.95 -23.05 2.06
C ALA A 387 7.31 -24.19 2.86
N ASP A 388 7.35 -24.09 4.18
CA ASP A 388 6.82 -25.10 5.10
C ASP A 388 5.34 -24.91 5.45
N GLY A 389 4.75 -23.79 5.04
CA GLY A 389 3.39 -23.38 5.38
C GLY A 389 3.24 -22.81 6.78
N LYS A 390 4.33 -22.63 7.54
CA LYS A 390 4.37 -22.16 8.93
C LYS A 390 5.26 -20.95 9.11
N THR A 391 6.38 -20.88 8.38
CA THR A 391 7.33 -19.78 8.48
C THR A 391 6.66 -18.47 8.07
N GLN A 392 6.65 -17.52 9.00
CA GLN A 392 6.10 -16.18 8.77
C GLN A 392 7.03 -15.41 7.81
N LEU A 393 6.48 -14.99 6.68
CA LEU A 393 7.13 -14.06 5.77
C LEU A 393 6.62 -12.66 6.08
N ARG A 394 7.49 -11.77 6.50
CA ARG A 394 7.12 -10.38 6.80
C ARG A 394 6.77 -9.62 5.53
N ILE A 395 5.89 -8.63 5.68
CA ILE A 395 5.64 -7.63 4.64
C ILE A 395 6.97 -7.03 4.13
N LYS A 396 7.04 -6.63 2.85
CA LYS A 396 8.24 -6.10 2.15
C LYS A 396 9.37 -7.10 1.94
N ARG A 397 9.22 -8.32 2.35
CA ARG A 397 10.09 -9.40 1.93
C ARG A 397 9.65 -9.90 0.55
N ALA A 398 10.47 -10.71 -0.05
CA ALA A 398 10.11 -11.40 -1.27
C ALA A 398 10.33 -12.90 -1.10
N TYR A 399 9.51 -13.67 -1.77
CA TYR A 399 9.66 -15.12 -1.89
C TYR A 399 9.72 -15.51 -3.35
N LEU A 400 10.25 -16.68 -3.65
CA LEU A 400 10.27 -17.21 -5.01
C LEU A 400 9.02 -18.06 -5.23
N SER A 401 8.37 -17.86 -6.37
CA SER A 401 7.19 -18.63 -6.78
C SER A 401 7.38 -19.14 -8.21
N CYS A 402 7.30 -20.46 -8.40
CA CYS A 402 7.45 -21.07 -9.71
C CYS A 402 6.66 -22.36 -9.85
N SER A 403 6.41 -22.79 -11.10
CA SER A 403 5.66 -24.02 -11.41
C SER A 403 6.42 -25.31 -11.14
N VAL A 404 7.70 -25.24 -10.83
CA VAL A 404 8.58 -26.42 -10.65
C VAL A 404 8.66 -26.77 -9.18
N LYS A 405 8.37 -28.05 -8.84
CA LYS A 405 8.56 -28.59 -7.50
C LYS A 405 9.90 -29.29 -7.42
N VAL A 406 10.79 -28.77 -6.56
CA VAL A 406 12.11 -29.35 -6.26
C VAL A 406 12.41 -29.23 -4.76
N GLU A 407 13.39 -29.99 -4.26
CA GLU A 407 13.81 -29.93 -2.86
C GLU A 407 14.55 -28.62 -2.53
N SER A 408 15.22 -28.02 -3.49
CA SER A 408 15.84 -26.70 -3.38
C SER A 408 16.16 -26.12 -4.75
N LEU A 409 16.26 -24.79 -4.82
CA LEU A 409 16.71 -24.07 -6.01
C LEU A 409 18.04 -23.37 -5.68
N SER A 410 19.06 -23.62 -6.51
CA SER A 410 20.39 -23.00 -6.39
C SER A 410 20.67 -22.02 -7.51
N ILE A 411 21.60 -21.10 -7.28
CA ILE A 411 22.05 -20.16 -8.33
C ILE A 411 22.90 -20.90 -9.35
N GLU A 412 22.55 -20.80 -10.63
CA GLU A 412 23.31 -21.34 -11.73
C GLU A 412 24.71 -20.71 -11.78
N ARG A 413 25.76 -21.55 -11.74
CA ARG A 413 27.15 -21.10 -11.87
C ARG A 413 27.47 -20.83 -13.33
N ARG A 414 28.04 -19.68 -13.65
CA ARG A 414 28.60 -19.42 -14.98
C ARG A 414 29.64 -20.50 -15.29
N ARG A 415 29.43 -21.32 -16.30
CA ARG A 415 30.50 -22.14 -16.88
C ARG A 415 31.50 -21.20 -17.56
N VAL A 416 32.71 -21.12 -17.04
CA VAL A 416 33.82 -20.51 -17.78
C VAL A 416 34.26 -21.58 -18.80
N ASN A 417 33.95 -21.39 -20.07
CA ASN A 417 34.48 -22.22 -21.12
C ASN A 417 35.99 -21.99 -21.15
N THR A 418 36.74 -22.88 -20.57
CA THR A 418 38.20 -22.99 -20.78
C THR A 418 38.43 -23.83 -22.04
N SER A 419 38.34 -23.21 -23.20
CA SER A 419 39.02 -23.71 -24.39
C SER A 419 40.38 -23.06 -24.37
N ASP A 420 41.34 -23.65 -23.68
CA ASP A 420 42.75 -23.65 -24.02
C ASP A 420 43.50 -24.53 -23.01
N GLY A 421 44.19 -25.53 -23.57
CA GLY A 421 45.06 -26.43 -22.84
C GLY A 421 46.32 -25.72 -22.39
N SER A 422 46.40 -25.38 -21.13
CA SER A 422 47.68 -25.04 -20.48
C SER A 422 47.56 -25.32 -18.98
N THR A 423 48.50 -26.10 -18.53
CA THR A 423 48.60 -26.77 -17.27
C THR A 423 48.94 -25.84 -16.08
N ASN A 424 48.33 -26.13 -14.97
CA ASN A 424 48.83 -26.04 -13.57
C ASN A 424 49.03 -24.71 -12.82
N ASN A 425 48.77 -23.51 -13.37
CA ASN A 425 48.86 -22.31 -12.52
C ASN A 425 47.56 -21.50 -12.39
N THR A 426 46.47 -22.03 -12.91
CA THR A 426 45.19 -21.29 -13.10
C THR A 426 44.23 -21.43 -11.94
N LYS A 427 44.35 -22.43 -11.06
CA LYS A 427 43.38 -22.65 -9.99
C LYS A 427 43.35 -21.56 -8.92
N LYS A 428 44.48 -20.94 -8.58
CA LYS A 428 44.53 -19.84 -7.59
C LYS A 428 44.03 -18.50 -8.16
N ASN A 429 44.22 -18.26 -9.46
CA ASN A 429 43.75 -17.01 -10.09
C ASN A 429 42.29 -17.05 -10.50
N ILE A 430 41.74 -18.23 -10.78
CA ILE A 430 40.29 -18.38 -11.07
C ILE A 430 39.44 -18.13 -9.81
N GLN A 431 39.91 -18.60 -8.66
CA GLN A 431 39.22 -18.31 -7.40
C GLN A 431 39.21 -16.80 -7.04
N LYS A 432 40.30 -16.06 -7.33
CA LYS A 432 40.35 -14.60 -7.16
C LYS A 432 39.49 -13.85 -8.18
N ARG A 433 39.40 -14.28 -9.44
CA ARG A 433 38.58 -13.67 -10.48
C ARG A 433 37.07 -13.95 -10.30
N ILE A 434 36.70 -15.12 -9.80
CA ILE A 434 35.31 -15.44 -9.46
C ILE A 434 34.84 -14.58 -8.28
N ILE A 435 35.70 -14.31 -7.31
CA ILE A 435 35.41 -13.40 -6.19
C ILE A 435 35.28 -11.96 -6.69
N GLN A 436 36.09 -11.52 -7.68
CA GLN A 436 36.00 -10.16 -8.25
C GLN A 436 34.88 -9.97 -9.27
N SER A 437 34.31 -11.01 -9.88
CA SER A 437 33.15 -10.87 -10.80
C SER A 437 31.81 -11.02 -10.11
N ILE A 438 31.84 -11.40 -8.83
CA ILE A 438 30.68 -11.43 -7.91
C ILE A 438 30.77 -10.29 -6.86
N THR A 439 31.94 -9.64 -6.78
CA THR A 439 32.09 -8.32 -6.16
C THR A 439 31.90 -7.26 -7.25
#